data_ed00844457cea3c7735d596cff41ed84
#
_entry.id   ed00844457cea3c7735d596cff41ed84
#
_cell.length_a   1.000
_cell.length_b   1.000
_cell.length_c   1.000
_cell.angle_alpha   90.00
_cell.angle_beta   90.00
_cell.angle_gamma   90.00
#
_symmetry.space_group_name_H-M   'P 1'
#
loop_
_entity.id
_entity.type
_entity.pdbx_description
1 polymer ?
#
loop_
_entity_poly.entity_id
_entity_poly.type
_entity_poly.pdbx_seq_one_letter_code
_entity_poly.pdbx_strand_id
1 'polypeptide(L)'
;MTVMNASKHQSKIPAHARRAPVVRKPMGRRIVKVGTRQVVTEGMVRPLFHDLFHHFMTVSWPRLFATLATFFLVFDLLFGYLYYLVPGCIANLNPPGFAGDFFFSVETLATVGYGEMHPETFYGHSVAMIEIFVGLMSLALITGLMFARFSRPQARFLFTKNAVVRPIAGKSTLMFRAANERQNVVQDASARLRMLRDEVTEEGYEIRRIIDLPLLRSEHPMFTLGWTLMHVIDDASPLRAATAESLLNSRAMFILSLSGTDENTGQTLMARGEYSSADIRWNSTFHDILDEAPDGTIHVDYSRFHDTEPLQDLDTAPPGV
;
A
#
# COMPACT_ATOMS: atom_id res chain seq x y z
N MET A 1 37.28 46.68 -52.44
CA MET A 1 36.26 45.73 -52.92
C MET A 1 36.79 44.32 -52.63
N THR A 2 36.39 43.70 -51.48
CA THR A 2 36.59 42.27 -51.28
C THR A 2 35.67 41.88 -50.15
N VAL A 3 34.66 41.11 -50.51
CA VAL A 3 33.60 40.60 -49.60
C VAL A 3 34.17 39.43 -48.79
N MET A 4 34.24 39.58 -47.50
CA MET A 4 34.58 38.46 -46.57
C MET A 4 33.35 37.62 -46.25
N ASN A 5 33.44 36.40 -46.70
CA ASN A 5 32.45 35.34 -46.55
C ASN A 5 32.51 34.77 -45.13
N ALA A 6 31.45 34.97 -44.32
CA ALA A 6 31.34 34.39 -42.95
C ALA A 6 30.92 32.93 -43.04
N SER A 7 31.89 32.03 -42.82
CA SER A 7 31.70 30.60 -42.75
C SER A 7 30.94 30.22 -41.48
N LYS A 8 29.78 29.57 -41.63
CA LYS A 8 28.97 28.93 -40.61
C LYS A 8 29.76 27.77 -39.96
N HIS A 9 30.19 27.95 -38.72
CA HIS A 9 30.65 26.83 -37.87
C HIS A 9 29.43 26.12 -37.32
N GLN A 10 28.94 25.09 -37.99
CA GLN A 10 28.07 24.08 -37.40
C GLN A 10 28.93 23.14 -36.58
N SER A 11 28.85 23.24 -35.24
CA SER A 11 29.42 22.26 -34.34
C SER A 11 28.60 20.96 -34.46
N LYS A 12 29.20 19.95 -35.09
CA LYS A 12 28.69 18.58 -35.10
C LYS A 12 28.80 18.01 -33.68
N ILE A 13 27.67 17.90 -32.99
CA ILE A 13 27.56 17.09 -31.76
C ILE A 13 27.83 15.63 -32.15
N PRO A 14 28.78 14.92 -31.50
CA PRO A 14 29.04 13.52 -31.81
C PRO A 14 27.80 12.69 -31.44
N ALA A 15 27.27 11.99 -32.42
CA ALA A 15 26.22 11.00 -32.20
C ALA A 15 26.75 9.95 -31.23
N HIS A 16 26.30 9.99 -29.98
CA HIS A 16 26.53 8.88 -29.05
C HIS A 16 26.08 7.60 -29.72
N ALA A 17 27.04 6.70 -29.93
CA ALA A 17 26.84 5.39 -30.54
C ALA A 17 25.61 4.73 -29.89
N ARG A 18 24.54 4.58 -30.63
CA ARG A 18 23.39 3.77 -30.25
C ARG A 18 23.91 2.35 -30.08
N ARG A 19 24.16 1.94 -28.83
CA ARG A 19 24.40 0.55 -28.52
C ARG A 19 23.21 -0.26 -29.04
N ALA A 20 23.48 -1.24 -29.89
CA ALA A 20 22.50 -2.17 -30.40
C ALA A 20 21.70 -2.74 -29.22
N PRO A 21 20.35 -2.87 -29.33
CA PRO A 21 19.56 -3.43 -28.26
C PRO A 21 20.01 -4.88 -28.00
N VAL A 22 20.61 -5.08 -26.84
CA VAL A 22 20.89 -6.43 -26.35
C VAL A 22 19.53 -7.11 -26.14
N VAL A 23 19.19 -8.05 -27.02
CA VAL A 23 17.99 -8.88 -26.88
C VAL A 23 18.19 -9.74 -25.65
N ARG A 24 17.80 -9.21 -24.47
CA ARG A 24 17.71 -9.99 -23.24
C ARG A 24 16.39 -10.75 -23.27
N LYS A 25 16.45 -12.07 -23.03
CA LYS A 25 15.27 -12.91 -22.80
C LYS A 25 14.34 -12.21 -21.79
N PRO A 26 13.02 -12.17 -22.02
CA PRO A 26 12.10 -11.51 -21.10
C PRO A 26 12.03 -12.29 -19.78
N MET A 27 12.78 -11.86 -18.81
CA MET A 27 12.75 -12.37 -17.45
C MET A 27 11.90 -11.42 -16.62
N GLY A 28 10.70 -11.86 -16.24
CA GLY A 28 9.84 -11.22 -15.24
C GLY A 28 9.34 -9.83 -15.60
N ARG A 29 8.35 -9.74 -16.48
CA ARG A 29 7.63 -8.48 -16.74
C ARG A 29 6.62 -8.22 -15.63
N ARG A 30 6.74 -7.13 -14.88
CA ARG A 30 5.76 -6.73 -13.86
C ARG A 30 5.19 -5.37 -14.20
N ILE A 31 3.87 -5.26 -14.16
CA ILE A 31 3.17 -3.99 -14.27
C ILE A 31 2.93 -3.47 -12.85
N VAL A 32 3.51 -2.33 -12.53
CA VAL A 32 3.30 -1.61 -11.27
C VAL A 32 2.51 -0.35 -11.59
N LYS A 33 1.38 -0.15 -10.91
CA LYS A 33 0.63 1.11 -11.02
C LYS A 33 1.28 2.13 -10.08
N VAL A 34 1.76 3.25 -10.63
CA VAL A 34 2.28 4.39 -9.88
C VAL A 34 1.40 5.60 -10.23
N GLY A 35 0.46 5.90 -9.34
CA GLY A 35 -0.62 6.85 -9.63
C GLY A 35 -1.47 6.37 -10.81
N THR A 36 -1.67 7.22 -11.81
CA THR A 36 -2.41 6.90 -13.04
C THR A 36 -1.58 6.13 -14.08
N ARG A 37 -0.27 5.91 -13.84
CA ARG A 37 0.63 5.28 -14.80
C ARG A 37 0.84 3.80 -14.53
N GLN A 38 0.91 3.02 -15.60
CA GLN A 38 1.42 1.66 -15.57
C GLN A 38 2.91 1.69 -15.91
N VAL A 39 3.74 1.31 -14.94
CA VAL A 39 5.19 1.16 -15.12
C VAL A 39 5.50 -0.31 -15.29
N VAL A 40 6.12 -0.66 -16.41
CA VAL A 40 6.59 -2.02 -16.67
C VAL A 40 8.05 -2.12 -16.20
N THR A 41 8.30 -2.91 -15.17
CA THR A 41 9.66 -3.21 -14.70
C THR A 41 10.16 -4.49 -15.35
N GLU A 42 11.35 -4.44 -15.96
CA GLU A 42 12.02 -5.57 -16.60
C GLU A 42 13.41 -5.77 -16.00
N GLY A 43 13.88 -7.02 -15.96
CA GLY A 43 15.26 -7.32 -15.56
C GLY A 43 15.53 -7.50 -14.07
N MET A 44 14.51 -7.50 -13.19
CA MET A 44 14.70 -7.83 -11.79
C MET A 44 14.78 -9.34 -11.59
N VAL A 45 15.94 -9.83 -11.17
CA VAL A 45 16.14 -11.23 -10.73
C VAL A 45 15.62 -11.34 -9.29
N ARG A 46 14.60 -12.16 -9.07
CA ARG A 46 14.13 -12.47 -7.71
C ARG A 46 14.58 -13.88 -7.35
N PRO A 47 15.37 -14.08 -6.31
CA PRO A 47 15.57 -15.39 -5.73
C PRO A 47 14.25 -15.82 -5.06
N LEU A 48 13.73 -16.98 -5.45
CA LEU A 48 12.43 -17.53 -5.02
C LEU A 48 12.24 -17.55 -3.50
N PHE A 49 13.31 -17.71 -2.74
CA PHE A 49 13.25 -17.84 -1.28
C PHE A 49 13.45 -16.53 -0.49
N HIS A 50 13.93 -15.45 -1.11
CA HIS A 50 14.21 -14.20 -0.39
C HIS A 50 12.96 -13.38 -0.03
N ASP A 51 11.82 -13.71 -0.62
CA ASP A 51 10.59 -12.91 -0.48
C ASP A 51 9.41 -13.71 0.13
N LEU A 52 9.68 -14.92 0.68
CA LEU A 52 8.65 -15.78 1.27
C LEU A 52 7.91 -15.09 2.40
N PHE A 53 8.65 -14.43 3.31
CA PHE A 53 8.04 -13.69 4.42
C PHE A 53 7.11 -12.59 3.90
N HIS A 54 7.60 -11.79 2.93
CA HIS A 54 6.77 -10.75 2.32
C HIS A 54 5.53 -11.32 1.62
N HIS A 55 5.69 -12.44 0.92
CA HIS A 55 4.58 -13.13 0.27
C HIS A 55 3.51 -13.53 1.28
N PHE A 56 3.91 -14.23 2.36
CA PHE A 56 2.99 -14.63 3.42
C PHE A 56 2.37 -13.45 4.17
N MET A 57 3.05 -12.30 4.25
CA MET A 57 2.51 -11.07 4.85
C MET A 57 1.49 -10.36 3.95
N THR A 58 1.51 -10.54 2.63
CA THR A 58 0.72 -9.76 1.66
C THR A 58 -0.38 -10.56 0.97
N VAL A 59 -0.31 -11.87 0.96
CA VAL A 59 -1.32 -12.74 0.32
C VAL A 59 -2.67 -12.63 1.05
N SER A 60 -3.79 -12.81 0.34
CA SER A 60 -5.12 -12.78 0.97
C SER A 60 -5.30 -13.93 1.98
N TRP A 61 -6.13 -13.74 3.00
CA TRP A 61 -6.38 -14.74 4.05
C TRP A 61 -6.78 -16.12 3.51
N PRO A 62 -7.75 -16.24 2.59
CA PRO A 62 -8.12 -17.55 2.05
C PRO A 62 -6.97 -18.28 1.35
N ARG A 63 -6.13 -17.53 0.61
CA ARG A 63 -4.95 -18.11 -0.05
C ARG A 63 -3.89 -18.53 0.95
N LEU A 64 -3.72 -17.79 2.05
CA LEU A 64 -2.81 -18.18 3.11
C LEU A 64 -3.23 -19.52 3.73
N PHE A 65 -4.50 -19.63 4.14
CA PHE A 65 -5.01 -20.87 4.72
C PHE A 65 -4.95 -22.04 3.72
N ALA A 66 -5.28 -21.82 2.45
CA ALA A 66 -5.15 -22.83 1.42
C ALA A 66 -3.69 -23.31 1.26
N THR A 67 -2.72 -22.37 1.30
CA THR A 67 -1.30 -22.71 1.22
C THR A 67 -0.86 -23.54 2.43
N LEU A 68 -1.24 -23.14 3.65
CA LEU A 68 -0.91 -23.88 4.87
C LEU A 68 -1.55 -25.27 4.89
N ALA A 69 -2.81 -25.39 4.48
CA ALA A 69 -3.49 -26.67 4.34
C ALA A 69 -2.82 -27.58 3.31
N THR A 70 -2.36 -27.01 2.19
CA THR A 70 -1.62 -27.75 1.18
C THR A 70 -0.29 -28.27 1.72
N PHE A 71 0.47 -27.43 2.46
CA PHE A 71 1.71 -27.87 3.09
C PHE A 71 1.46 -28.99 4.10
N PHE A 72 0.45 -28.85 4.94
CA PHE A 72 0.07 -29.87 5.92
C PHE A 72 -0.21 -31.21 5.19
N LEU A 73 -1.10 -31.20 4.21
CA LEU A 73 -1.45 -32.40 3.44
C LEU A 73 -0.24 -33.03 2.72
N VAL A 74 0.66 -32.22 2.16
CA VAL A 74 1.86 -32.72 1.48
C VAL A 74 2.81 -33.41 2.44
N PHE A 75 3.00 -32.85 3.67
CA PHE A 75 3.82 -33.51 4.69
C PHE A 75 3.18 -34.79 5.19
N ASP A 76 1.86 -34.79 5.43
CA ASP A 76 1.15 -36.02 5.85
C ASP A 76 1.24 -37.13 4.79
N LEU A 77 1.11 -36.78 3.52
CA LEU A 77 1.28 -37.74 2.44
C LEU A 77 2.74 -38.26 2.35
N LEU A 78 3.71 -37.36 2.57
CA LEU A 78 5.13 -37.73 2.55
C LEU A 78 5.47 -38.69 3.70
N PHE A 79 5.11 -38.35 4.94
CA PHE A 79 5.39 -39.19 6.10
C PHE A 79 4.56 -40.45 6.08
N GLY A 80 3.28 -40.40 5.72
CA GLY A 80 2.45 -41.58 5.53
C GLY A 80 3.05 -42.55 4.49
N TYR A 81 3.63 -42.00 3.39
CA TYR A 81 4.34 -42.82 2.42
C TYR A 81 5.63 -43.43 2.99
N LEU A 82 6.38 -42.71 3.83
CA LEU A 82 7.56 -43.27 4.49
C LEU A 82 7.20 -44.44 5.41
N TYR A 83 6.11 -44.36 6.19
CA TYR A 83 5.64 -45.49 7.01
C TYR A 83 5.19 -46.66 6.12
N TYR A 84 4.47 -46.41 5.03
CA TYR A 84 4.00 -47.43 4.10
C TYR A 84 5.14 -48.22 3.48
N LEU A 85 6.34 -47.66 3.31
CA LEU A 85 7.50 -48.37 2.73
C LEU A 85 7.98 -49.56 3.57
N VAL A 86 7.71 -49.56 4.89
CA VAL A 86 8.14 -50.60 5.82
C VAL A 86 6.92 -51.16 6.59
N PRO A 87 6.22 -52.15 6.00
CA PRO A 87 5.04 -52.76 6.63
C PRO A 87 5.33 -53.27 8.02
N GLY A 88 4.40 -53.01 8.98
CA GLY A 88 4.56 -53.39 10.38
C GLY A 88 5.42 -52.46 11.23
N CYS A 89 5.82 -51.30 10.71
CA CYS A 89 6.54 -50.30 11.49
C CYS A 89 5.64 -49.54 12.49
N ILE A 90 4.32 -49.58 12.24
CA ILE A 90 3.29 -49.01 13.11
C ILE A 90 2.43 -50.13 13.66
N ALA A 91 2.31 -50.21 14.99
CA ALA A 91 1.41 -51.14 15.67
C ALA A 91 -0.03 -50.64 15.62
N ASN A 92 -0.98 -51.59 15.69
CA ASN A 92 -2.42 -51.35 15.71
C ASN A 92 -2.94 -50.51 14.53
N LEU A 93 -2.28 -50.61 13.36
CA LEU A 93 -2.62 -49.82 12.19
C LEU A 93 -4.07 -50.04 11.75
N ASN A 94 -4.93 -49.03 11.83
CA ASN A 94 -6.34 -49.09 11.46
C ASN A 94 -6.79 -47.75 10.82
N PRO A 95 -7.30 -47.75 9.59
CA PRO A 95 -7.49 -48.91 8.64
C PRO A 95 -6.15 -49.48 8.13
N PRO A 96 -6.11 -50.73 7.66
CA PRO A 96 -4.88 -51.31 7.15
C PRO A 96 -4.41 -50.64 5.85
N GLY A 97 -3.09 -50.64 5.63
CA GLY A 97 -2.45 -50.11 4.43
C GLY A 97 -2.26 -48.61 4.45
N PHE A 98 -1.95 -48.01 3.30
CA PHE A 98 -1.56 -46.58 3.20
C PHE A 98 -2.51 -45.59 3.91
N ALA A 99 -3.81 -45.90 3.95
CA ALA A 99 -4.77 -45.04 4.62
C ALA A 99 -4.49 -44.94 6.14
N GLY A 100 -4.13 -46.05 6.79
CA GLY A 100 -3.76 -46.06 8.19
C GLY A 100 -2.45 -45.30 8.45
N ASP A 101 -1.43 -45.56 7.63
CA ASP A 101 -0.15 -44.85 7.69
C ASP A 101 -0.33 -43.33 7.51
N PHE A 102 -1.21 -42.95 6.59
CA PHE A 102 -1.56 -41.52 6.43
C PHE A 102 -2.27 -40.95 7.64
N PHE A 103 -3.26 -41.63 8.21
CA PHE A 103 -3.94 -41.13 9.41
C PHE A 103 -3.00 -41.11 10.63
N PHE A 104 -2.09 -42.07 10.77
CA PHE A 104 -1.06 -42.03 11.78
C PHE A 104 -0.14 -40.81 11.62
N SER A 105 0.24 -40.48 10.38
CA SER A 105 1.00 -39.25 10.09
C SER A 105 0.22 -37.99 10.51
N VAL A 106 -1.07 -37.89 10.15
CA VAL A 106 -1.92 -36.74 10.57
C VAL A 106 -1.94 -36.58 12.10
N GLU A 107 -2.11 -37.68 12.82
CA GLU A 107 -2.12 -37.65 14.29
C GLU A 107 -0.78 -37.25 14.87
N THR A 108 0.31 -37.70 14.27
CA THR A 108 1.69 -37.44 14.70
C THR A 108 2.14 -36.03 14.37
N LEU A 109 1.94 -35.57 13.12
CA LEU A 109 2.32 -34.25 12.64
C LEU A 109 1.53 -33.14 13.36
N ALA A 110 0.22 -33.36 13.57
CA ALA A 110 -0.64 -32.47 14.34
C ALA A 110 -0.44 -32.57 15.85
N THR A 111 0.45 -33.45 16.32
CA THR A 111 0.73 -33.69 17.76
C THR A 111 -0.50 -34.11 18.59
N VAL A 112 -1.49 -34.76 17.95
CA VAL A 112 -2.70 -35.26 18.62
C VAL A 112 -2.41 -36.53 19.43
N GLY A 113 -1.84 -37.56 18.78
CA GLY A 113 -1.38 -38.79 19.38
C GLY A 113 -2.43 -39.51 20.22
N TYR A 114 -3.49 -40.05 19.63
CA TYR A 114 -4.53 -40.78 20.37
C TYR A 114 -3.98 -41.99 21.16
N GLY A 115 -2.80 -42.51 20.74
CA GLY A 115 -2.09 -43.56 21.48
C GLY A 115 -2.51 -44.99 21.07
N GLU A 116 -3.47 -45.18 20.19
CA GLU A 116 -3.85 -46.48 19.68
C GLU A 116 -2.83 -46.96 18.64
N MET A 117 -2.55 -46.18 17.63
CA MET A 117 -1.47 -46.38 16.66
C MET A 117 -0.17 -45.83 17.24
N HIS A 118 0.93 -46.61 17.17
CA HIS A 118 2.23 -46.17 17.67
C HIS A 118 3.38 -46.83 16.90
N PRO A 119 4.56 -46.22 16.83
CA PRO A 119 5.72 -46.86 16.22
C PRO A 119 6.15 -48.11 17.00
N GLU A 120 6.46 -49.20 16.30
CA GLU A 120 6.89 -50.45 16.90
C GLU A 120 8.36 -50.75 16.60
N THR A 121 8.84 -50.33 15.43
CA THR A 121 10.20 -50.60 14.99
C THR A 121 11.13 -49.42 15.18
N PHE A 122 12.45 -49.67 15.19
CA PHE A 122 13.45 -48.59 15.20
C PHE A 122 13.24 -47.60 14.05
N TYR A 123 12.88 -48.08 12.84
CA TYR A 123 12.56 -47.26 11.69
C TYR A 123 11.34 -46.39 11.96
N GLY A 124 10.23 -46.97 12.41
CA GLY A 124 9.02 -46.24 12.75
C GLY A 124 9.27 -45.13 13.78
N HIS A 125 9.99 -45.45 14.88
CA HIS A 125 10.40 -44.45 15.88
C HIS A 125 11.27 -43.32 15.29
N SER A 126 12.19 -43.65 14.39
CA SER A 126 13.09 -42.65 13.75
C SER A 126 12.32 -41.70 12.86
N VAL A 127 11.39 -42.20 12.03
CA VAL A 127 10.54 -41.40 11.18
C VAL A 127 9.60 -40.52 12.03
N ALA A 128 8.97 -41.09 13.06
CA ALA A 128 8.08 -40.34 13.94
C ALA A 128 8.81 -39.21 14.68
N MET A 129 10.04 -39.42 15.13
CA MET A 129 10.85 -38.41 15.77
C MET A 129 11.08 -37.21 14.83
N ILE A 130 11.41 -37.45 13.56
CA ILE A 130 11.61 -36.40 12.56
C ILE A 130 10.27 -35.68 12.27
N GLU A 131 9.20 -36.44 12.13
CA GLU A 131 7.87 -35.91 11.88
C GLU A 131 7.37 -35.01 12.99
N ILE A 132 7.50 -35.45 14.26
CA ILE A 132 7.16 -34.64 15.44
C ILE A 132 7.96 -33.35 15.46
N PHE A 133 9.26 -33.39 15.16
CA PHE A 133 10.10 -32.18 15.08
C PHE A 133 9.60 -31.23 14.00
N VAL A 134 9.28 -31.75 12.79
CA VAL A 134 8.73 -30.96 11.67
C VAL A 134 7.38 -30.37 12.06
N GLY A 135 6.52 -31.12 12.73
CA GLY A 135 5.20 -30.68 13.21
C GLY A 135 5.33 -29.52 14.20
N LEU A 136 6.16 -29.67 15.24
CA LEU A 136 6.40 -28.61 16.24
C LEU A 136 6.98 -27.34 15.63
N MET A 137 7.97 -27.49 14.74
CA MET A 137 8.57 -26.35 14.04
C MET A 137 7.54 -25.64 13.13
N SER A 138 6.70 -26.42 12.44
CA SER A 138 5.64 -25.87 11.58
C SER A 138 4.61 -25.09 12.41
N LEU A 139 4.18 -25.64 13.54
CA LEU A 139 3.25 -24.99 14.46
C LEU A 139 3.82 -23.65 14.98
N ALA A 140 5.09 -23.65 15.41
CA ALA A 140 5.77 -22.44 15.88
C ALA A 140 5.87 -21.37 14.79
N LEU A 141 6.24 -21.76 13.55
CA LEU A 141 6.34 -20.86 12.41
C LEU A 141 4.98 -20.28 12.00
N ILE A 142 3.94 -21.13 11.96
CA ILE A 142 2.57 -20.70 11.63
C ILE A 142 2.07 -19.72 12.69
N THR A 143 2.24 -20.04 13.97
CA THR A 143 1.84 -19.16 15.09
C THR A 143 2.55 -17.80 15.00
N GLY A 144 3.87 -17.79 14.80
CA GLY A 144 4.65 -16.56 14.63
C GLY A 144 4.20 -15.75 13.42
N LEU A 145 3.92 -16.41 12.29
CA LEU A 145 3.41 -15.76 11.08
C LEU A 145 2.02 -15.14 11.31
N MET A 146 1.13 -15.86 11.98
CA MET A 146 -0.21 -15.37 12.31
C MET A 146 -0.13 -14.16 13.23
N PHE A 147 0.69 -14.23 14.29
CA PHE A 147 0.91 -13.10 15.19
C PHE A 147 1.46 -11.88 14.47
N ALA A 148 2.51 -12.04 13.67
CA ALA A 148 3.10 -10.95 12.90
C ALA A 148 2.08 -10.29 11.94
N ARG A 149 1.16 -11.07 11.41
CA ARG A 149 0.14 -10.60 10.49
C ARG A 149 -1.01 -9.86 11.19
N PHE A 150 -1.47 -10.35 12.34
CA PHE A 150 -2.47 -9.67 13.16
C PHE A 150 -1.93 -8.39 13.79
N SER A 151 -0.66 -8.38 14.17
CA SER A 151 0.00 -7.22 14.77
C SER A 151 0.32 -6.11 13.76
N ARG A 152 0.04 -6.32 12.47
CA ARG A 152 0.33 -5.29 11.46
C ARG A 152 -0.69 -4.14 11.56
N PRO A 153 -0.23 -2.89 11.80
CA PRO A 153 -1.11 -1.74 11.86
C PRO A 153 -1.77 -1.48 10.51
N GLN A 154 -3.07 -1.27 10.54
CA GLN A 154 -3.85 -0.90 9.35
C GLN A 154 -4.51 0.45 9.62
N ALA A 155 -4.01 1.49 8.98
CA ALA A 155 -4.69 2.77 8.98
C ALA A 155 -5.99 2.66 8.17
N ARG A 156 -7.09 3.13 8.74
CA ARG A 156 -8.36 3.33 8.04
C ARG A 156 -8.68 4.82 8.01
N PHE A 157 -7.94 5.54 7.17
CA PHE A 157 -8.21 6.94 6.88
C PHE A 157 -8.93 7.03 5.54
N LEU A 158 -10.06 7.69 5.56
CA LEU A 158 -10.83 8.02 4.39
C LEU A 158 -10.30 9.34 3.81
N PHE A 159 -10.07 9.38 2.51
CA PHE A 159 -9.71 10.60 1.79
C PHE A 159 -10.83 10.93 0.79
N THR A 160 -11.11 12.23 0.58
CA THR A 160 -12.05 12.65 -0.45
C THR A 160 -11.56 12.23 -1.84
N LYS A 161 -12.48 11.95 -2.75
CA LYS A 161 -12.13 11.60 -4.14
C LYS A 161 -11.57 12.80 -4.91
N ASN A 162 -12.00 14.00 -4.56
CA ASN A 162 -11.58 15.25 -5.18
C ASN A 162 -10.90 16.15 -4.15
N ALA A 163 -10.01 17.00 -4.62
CA ALA A 163 -9.53 18.19 -3.92
C ALA A 163 -10.27 19.41 -4.46
N VAL A 164 -10.39 20.46 -3.67
CA VAL A 164 -11.07 21.70 -4.10
C VAL A 164 -10.13 22.89 -4.01
N VAL A 165 -10.34 23.87 -4.88
CA VAL A 165 -9.66 25.16 -4.82
C VAL A 165 -10.72 26.24 -4.68
N ARG A 166 -10.65 27.00 -3.57
CA ARG A 166 -11.53 28.15 -3.30
C ARG A 166 -10.77 29.29 -2.62
N PRO A 167 -11.28 30.52 -2.71
CA PRO A 167 -10.75 31.60 -1.91
C PRO A 167 -11.13 31.42 -0.43
N ILE A 168 -10.15 31.60 0.47
CA ILE A 168 -10.34 31.70 1.92
C ILE A 168 -9.58 32.93 2.39
N ALA A 169 -10.26 33.84 3.07
CA ALA A 169 -9.68 35.13 3.50
C ALA A 169 -8.97 35.88 2.34
N GLY A 170 -9.56 35.87 1.16
CA GLY A 170 -9.03 36.55 -0.04
C GLY A 170 -7.87 35.83 -0.75
N LYS A 171 -7.42 34.68 -0.26
CA LYS A 171 -6.33 33.89 -0.87
C LYS A 171 -6.85 32.57 -1.44
N SER A 172 -6.48 32.26 -2.69
CA SER A 172 -6.76 30.95 -3.24
C SER A 172 -6.16 29.85 -2.38
N THR A 173 -6.94 28.82 -2.05
CA THR A 173 -6.52 27.76 -1.14
C THR A 173 -6.88 26.40 -1.74
N LEU A 174 -5.89 25.53 -1.87
CA LEU A 174 -6.07 24.13 -2.25
C LEU A 174 -6.36 23.33 -0.99
N MET A 175 -7.48 22.61 -1.02
CA MET A 175 -7.98 21.89 0.16
C MET A 175 -8.20 20.41 -0.13
N PHE A 176 -7.89 19.61 0.88
CA PHE A 176 -8.14 18.18 0.92
C PHE A 176 -8.91 17.87 2.21
N ARG A 177 -9.71 16.81 2.21
CA ARG A 177 -10.40 16.37 3.42
C ARG A 177 -10.03 14.92 3.70
N ALA A 178 -9.69 14.62 4.93
CA ALA A 178 -9.46 13.29 5.44
C ALA A 178 -10.37 13.00 6.64
N ALA A 179 -10.72 11.76 6.87
CA ALA A 179 -11.47 11.33 8.04
C ALA A 179 -10.90 10.02 8.61
N ASN A 180 -11.16 9.78 9.90
CA ASN A 180 -10.84 8.53 10.55
C ASN A 180 -12.07 7.62 10.58
N GLU A 181 -12.06 6.53 9.80
CA GLU A 181 -13.18 5.59 9.71
C GLU A 181 -13.38 4.74 10.99
N ARG A 182 -12.35 4.60 11.82
CA ARG A 182 -12.42 3.75 13.02
C ARG A 182 -13.02 4.42 14.25
N GLN A 183 -13.13 5.74 14.23
CA GLN A 183 -13.64 6.54 15.36
C GLN A 183 -12.81 6.40 16.66
N ASN A 184 -11.60 5.83 16.59
CA ASN A 184 -10.61 5.88 17.65
C ASN A 184 -9.84 7.20 17.60
N VAL A 185 -9.12 7.52 18.67
CA VAL A 185 -8.24 8.70 18.68
C VAL A 185 -6.91 8.33 18.01
N VAL A 186 -6.51 9.16 17.05
CA VAL A 186 -5.15 9.12 16.49
C VAL A 186 -4.39 10.30 17.05
N GLN A 187 -3.45 10.01 17.96
CA GLN A 187 -2.62 11.00 18.64
C GLN A 187 -1.50 11.49 17.72
N ASP A 188 -1.12 12.77 17.88
CA ASP A 188 -0.02 13.41 17.17
C ASP A 188 -0.05 13.16 15.65
N ALA A 189 -1.26 13.28 15.08
CA ALA A 189 -1.43 13.08 13.65
C ALA A 189 -0.70 14.19 12.89
N SER A 190 0.10 13.79 11.89
CA SER A 190 0.83 14.70 11.01
C SER A 190 0.46 14.47 9.56
N ALA A 191 0.38 15.57 8.80
CA ALA A 191 0.05 15.57 7.39
C ALA A 191 1.16 16.20 6.56
N ARG A 192 1.46 15.61 5.40
CA ARG A 192 2.39 16.17 4.41
C ARG A 192 1.77 16.12 3.03
N LEU A 193 1.75 17.29 2.38
CA LEU A 193 1.26 17.41 1.01
C LEU A 193 2.46 17.61 0.07
N ARG A 194 2.52 16.79 -0.98
CA ARG A 194 3.56 16.87 -2.01
C ARG A 194 2.94 16.88 -3.39
N MET A 195 3.50 17.68 -4.27
CA MET A 195 3.18 17.68 -5.69
C MET A 195 4.31 17.05 -6.47
N LEU A 196 3.98 16.13 -7.35
CA LEU A 196 4.88 15.58 -8.36
C LEU A 196 4.49 16.16 -9.72
N ARG A 197 5.43 16.75 -10.44
CA ARG A 197 5.18 17.22 -11.80
C ARG A 197 6.37 16.93 -12.70
N ASP A 198 6.10 16.78 -13.98
CA ASP A 198 7.15 16.71 -14.99
C ASP A 198 7.61 18.14 -15.32
N GLU A 199 8.91 18.34 -15.35
CA GLU A 199 9.54 19.64 -15.57
C GLU A 199 10.75 19.45 -16.50
N VAL A 200 10.98 20.43 -17.35
CA VAL A 200 12.18 20.46 -18.22
C VAL A 200 13.18 21.41 -17.56
N THR A 201 14.39 20.93 -17.29
CA THR A 201 15.46 21.75 -16.71
C THR A 201 15.99 22.75 -17.75
N GLU A 202 16.76 23.75 -17.31
CA GLU A 202 17.41 24.73 -18.19
C GLU A 202 18.32 24.06 -19.23
N GLU A 203 18.89 22.91 -18.89
CA GLU A 203 19.73 22.10 -19.76
C GLU A 203 18.94 21.22 -20.75
N GLY A 204 17.60 21.24 -20.67
CA GLY A 204 16.69 20.50 -21.56
C GLY A 204 16.41 19.06 -21.13
N TYR A 205 16.70 18.67 -19.89
CA TYR A 205 16.36 17.34 -19.37
C TYR A 205 14.95 17.30 -18.81
N GLU A 206 14.17 16.29 -19.19
CA GLU A 206 12.89 16.00 -18.56
C GLU A 206 13.12 15.30 -17.23
N ILE A 207 12.67 15.91 -16.14
CA ILE A 207 12.73 15.37 -14.80
C ILE A 207 11.34 15.34 -14.16
N ARG A 208 11.10 14.39 -13.27
CA ARG A 208 9.92 14.39 -12.41
C ARG A 208 10.31 14.94 -11.05
N ARG A 209 9.91 16.18 -10.81
CA ARG A 209 10.24 16.88 -9.56
C ARG A 209 9.19 16.61 -8.50
N ILE A 210 9.65 16.41 -7.26
CA ILE A 210 8.81 16.34 -6.06
C ILE A 210 8.95 17.68 -5.34
N ILE A 211 7.83 18.32 -5.06
CA ILE A 211 7.77 19.62 -4.43
C ILE A 211 6.89 19.50 -3.18
N ASP A 212 7.39 19.92 -2.02
CA ASP A 212 6.60 20.00 -0.81
C ASP A 212 5.68 21.23 -0.87
N LEU A 213 4.41 21.02 -0.52
CA LEU A 213 3.41 22.08 -0.41
C LEU A 213 3.10 22.28 1.09
N PRO A 214 3.53 23.38 1.69
CA PRO A 214 3.29 23.62 3.11
C PRO A 214 1.80 23.73 3.40
N LEU A 215 1.35 23.04 4.44
CA LEU A 215 -0.02 23.10 4.91
C LEU A 215 -0.15 24.19 5.96
N LEU A 216 -1.30 24.88 5.98
CA LEU A 216 -1.61 25.89 6.99
C LEU A 216 -1.56 25.28 8.40
N ARG A 217 -2.01 24.03 8.53
CA ARG A 217 -1.91 23.19 9.72
C ARG A 217 -1.49 21.80 9.30
N SER A 218 -0.28 21.43 9.68
CA SER A 218 0.32 20.11 9.34
C SER A 218 0.19 19.08 10.47
N GLU A 219 -0.27 19.49 11.65
CA GLU A 219 -0.37 18.65 12.84
C GLU A 219 -1.76 18.72 13.45
N HIS A 220 -2.21 17.62 14.02
CA HIS A 220 -3.49 17.50 14.72
C HIS A 220 -3.29 16.65 15.98
N PRO A 221 -3.39 17.23 17.19
CA PRO A 221 -3.06 16.51 18.43
C PRO A 221 -3.98 15.31 18.68
N MET A 222 -5.26 15.41 18.28
CA MET A 222 -6.28 14.37 18.51
C MET A 222 -7.16 14.25 17.27
N PHE A 223 -6.74 13.46 16.28
CA PHE A 223 -7.51 13.25 15.05
C PHE A 223 -8.54 12.13 15.24
N THR A 224 -9.83 12.49 15.38
CA THR A 224 -10.93 11.55 15.64
C THR A 224 -11.92 11.44 14.49
N LEU A 225 -12.42 12.56 13.97
CA LEU A 225 -13.51 12.59 12.99
C LEU A 225 -13.02 13.00 11.61
N GLY A 226 -12.80 14.27 11.40
CA GLY A 226 -12.46 14.84 10.12
C GLY A 226 -11.35 15.90 10.24
N TRP A 227 -10.57 16.05 9.17
CA TRP A 227 -9.52 17.04 9.07
C TRP A 227 -9.46 17.62 7.66
N THR A 228 -9.73 18.92 7.55
CA THR A 228 -9.54 19.65 6.30
C THR A 228 -8.13 20.21 6.27
N LEU A 229 -7.36 19.80 5.29
CA LEU A 229 -5.96 20.12 5.07
C LEU A 229 -5.87 21.19 3.99
N MET A 230 -5.24 22.30 4.27
CA MET A 230 -5.25 23.51 3.44
C MET A 230 -3.83 23.92 3.06
N HIS A 231 -3.59 24.16 1.78
CA HIS A 231 -2.41 24.79 1.25
C HIS A 231 -2.80 26.16 0.66
N VAL A 232 -2.28 27.24 1.21
CA VAL A 232 -2.53 28.60 0.72
C VAL A 232 -1.69 28.82 -0.54
N ILE A 233 -2.33 29.22 -1.61
CA ILE A 233 -1.67 29.58 -2.88
C ILE A 233 -1.31 31.07 -2.82
N ASP A 234 -0.19 31.37 -2.17
CA ASP A 234 0.39 32.70 -2.06
C ASP A 234 1.57 32.90 -3.02
N ASP A 235 2.28 34.00 -2.83
CA ASP A 235 3.42 34.37 -3.67
C ASP A 235 4.57 33.38 -3.63
N ALA A 236 4.74 32.66 -2.53
CA ALA A 236 5.76 31.63 -2.36
C ALA A 236 5.30 30.23 -2.81
N SER A 237 4.00 30.10 -3.11
CA SER A 237 3.45 28.79 -3.49
C SER A 237 3.89 28.39 -4.90
N PRO A 238 4.36 27.14 -5.09
CA PRO A 238 4.63 26.59 -6.42
C PRO A 238 3.39 26.51 -7.33
N LEU A 239 2.20 26.74 -6.78
CA LEU A 239 0.92 26.75 -7.50
C LEU A 239 0.43 28.15 -7.86
N ARG A 240 1.19 29.24 -7.57
CA ARG A 240 0.77 30.62 -7.81
C ARG A 240 0.26 30.91 -9.22
N ALA A 241 0.94 30.38 -10.23
CA ALA A 241 0.57 30.53 -11.62
C ALA A 241 -0.06 29.28 -12.23
N ALA A 242 -0.43 28.31 -11.39
CA ALA A 242 -0.97 27.05 -11.86
C ALA A 242 -2.43 27.22 -12.33
N THR A 243 -2.71 26.68 -13.49
CA THR A 243 -4.06 26.52 -14.05
C THR A 243 -4.37 25.05 -14.20
N ALA A 244 -5.64 24.70 -14.37
CA ALA A 244 -6.04 23.32 -14.64
C ALA A 244 -5.28 22.72 -15.83
N GLU A 245 -5.09 23.53 -16.89
CA GLU A 245 -4.36 23.11 -18.10
C GLU A 245 -2.87 22.92 -17.83
N SER A 246 -2.21 23.83 -17.10
CA SER A 246 -0.78 23.72 -16.78
C SER A 246 -0.48 22.50 -15.90
N LEU A 247 -1.36 22.19 -14.95
CA LEU A 247 -1.26 20.99 -14.11
C LEU A 247 -1.46 19.70 -14.92
N LEU A 248 -2.38 19.72 -15.88
CA LEU A 248 -2.60 18.58 -16.79
C LEU A 248 -1.38 18.36 -17.69
N ASN A 249 -0.85 19.42 -18.31
CA ASN A 249 0.30 19.36 -19.22
C ASN A 249 1.58 18.89 -18.51
N SER A 250 1.82 19.34 -17.26
CA SER A 250 2.93 18.89 -16.43
C SER A 250 2.67 17.54 -15.75
N ARG A 251 1.52 16.89 -16.04
CA ARG A 251 1.11 15.62 -15.42
C ARG A 251 1.23 15.66 -13.90
N ALA A 252 0.78 16.76 -13.32
CA ALA A 252 0.83 16.99 -11.88
C ALA A 252 0.01 15.93 -11.13
N MET A 253 0.59 15.44 -10.04
CA MET A 253 -0.04 14.53 -9.10
C MET A 253 0.22 15.02 -7.68
N PHE A 254 -0.79 14.99 -6.84
CA PHE A 254 -0.69 15.40 -5.45
C PHE A 254 -0.75 14.17 -4.56
N ILE A 255 0.14 14.09 -3.59
CA ILE A 255 0.22 13.01 -2.61
C ILE A 255 0.04 13.63 -1.24
N LEU A 256 -1.05 13.26 -0.59
CA LEU A 256 -1.34 13.60 0.79
C LEU A 256 -0.99 12.40 1.66
N SER A 257 0.00 12.54 2.53
CA SER A 257 0.41 11.50 3.47
C SER A 257 -0.04 11.90 4.87
N LEU A 258 -0.72 10.99 5.57
CA LEU A 258 -1.10 11.11 6.97
C LEU A 258 -0.38 10.05 7.79
N SER A 259 0.09 10.43 8.96
CA SER A 259 0.64 9.52 9.97
C SER A 259 0.23 9.97 11.36
N GLY A 260 0.18 9.05 12.31
CA GLY A 260 -0.13 9.33 13.71
C GLY A 260 -0.12 8.03 14.50
N THR A 261 -0.30 8.10 15.81
CA THR A 261 -0.28 6.97 16.73
C THR A 261 -1.69 6.60 17.17
N ASP A 262 -2.07 5.34 16.97
CA ASP A 262 -3.33 4.80 17.49
C ASP A 262 -3.30 4.75 19.01
N GLU A 263 -4.22 5.42 19.68
CA GLU A 263 -4.28 5.49 21.15
C GLU A 263 -4.45 4.11 21.81
N ASN A 264 -5.24 3.21 21.18
CA ASN A 264 -5.57 1.92 21.77
C ASN A 264 -4.42 0.90 21.65
N THR A 265 -3.67 0.96 20.55
CA THR A 265 -2.63 -0.03 20.24
C THR A 265 -1.21 0.49 20.40
N GLY A 266 -1.02 1.81 20.50
CA GLY A 266 0.29 2.48 20.50
C GLY A 266 1.05 2.34 19.18
N GLN A 267 0.39 1.87 18.12
CA GLN A 267 1.02 1.62 16.83
C GLN A 267 0.94 2.84 15.92
N THR A 268 2.01 3.08 15.17
CA THR A 268 2.01 4.14 14.15
C THR A 268 1.17 3.73 12.96
N LEU A 269 0.16 4.53 12.65
CA LEU A 269 -0.68 4.42 11.47
C LEU A 269 -0.12 5.31 10.37
N MET A 270 -0.16 4.82 9.13
CA MET A 270 0.22 5.60 7.95
C MET A 270 -0.74 5.31 6.81
N ALA A 271 -1.21 6.39 6.15
CA ALA A 271 -2.03 6.28 4.95
C ALA A 271 -1.69 7.39 3.96
N ARG A 272 -2.12 7.19 2.70
CA ARG A 272 -1.80 8.07 1.60
C ARG A 272 -3.00 8.22 0.68
N GLY A 273 -3.38 9.48 0.40
CA GLY A 273 -4.28 9.86 -0.69
C GLY A 273 -3.49 10.32 -1.91
N GLU A 274 -3.92 9.91 -3.09
CA GLU A 274 -3.30 10.30 -4.36
C GLU A 274 -4.34 10.99 -5.24
N TYR A 275 -3.99 12.17 -5.78
CA TYR A 275 -4.88 12.97 -6.61
C TYR A 275 -4.14 13.38 -7.88
N SER A 276 -4.79 13.20 -9.00
CA SER A 276 -4.34 13.74 -10.29
C SER A 276 -4.82 15.19 -10.47
N SER A 277 -4.31 15.88 -11.46
CA SER A 277 -4.82 17.21 -11.84
C SER A 277 -6.32 17.20 -12.21
N ALA A 278 -6.85 16.07 -12.69
CA ALA A 278 -8.26 15.91 -13.02
C ALA A 278 -9.17 15.80 -11.78
N ASP A 279 -8.61 15.45 -10.61
CA ASP A 279 -9.35 15.32 -9.37
C ASP A 279 -9.47 16.66 -8.62
N ILE A 280 -8.90 17.76 -9.15
CA ILE A 280 -8.99 19.09 -8.57
C ILE A 280 -10.23 19.81 -9.12
N ARG A 281 -11.12 20.20 -8.23
CA ARG A 281 -12.31 21.00 -8.51
C ARG A 281 -12.01 22.46 -8.21
N TRP A 282 -11.85 23.24 -9.26
CA TRP A 282 -11.62 24.67 -9.16
C TRP A 282 -12.93 25.39 -8.83
N ASN A 283 -12.82 26.47 -8.06
CA ASN A 283 -13.96 27.29 -7.66
C ASN A 283 -15.10 26.47 -7.05
N SER A 284 -14.75 25.54 -6.17
CA SER A 284 -15.67 24.59 -5.54
C SER A 284 -15.36 24.43 -4.05
N THR A 285 -16.35 24.03 -3.30
CA THR A 285 -16.22 23.71 -1.87
C THR A 285 -16.61 22.27 -1.61
N PHE A 286 -16.18 21.71 -0.47
CA PHE A 286 -16.71 20.45 0.03
C PHE A 286 -18.12 20.68 0.58
N HIS A 287 -19.03 19.75 0.32
CA HIS A 287 -20.31 19.72 0.99
C HIS A 287 -20.11 19.61 2.51
N ASP A 288 -20.92 20.33 3.30
CA ASP A 288 -20.85 20.20 4.74
C ASP A 288 -21.43 18.85 5.18
N ILE A 289 -20.68 18.19 6.06
CA ILE A 289 -21.04 16.89 6.62
C ILE A 289 -21.44 16.98 8.10
N LEU A 290 -21.39 18.19 8.68
CA LEU A 290 -21.71 18.43 10.08
C LEU A 290 -23.06 19.12 10.18
N ASP A 291 -24.02 18.44 10.78
CA ASP A 291 -25.32 19.01 11.12
C ASP A 291 -25.43 19.09 12.64
N GLU A 292 -25.73 20.28 13.18
CA GLU A 292 -25.96 20.49 14.60
C GLU A 292 -27.48 20.41 14.89
N ALA A 293 -27.86 19.44 15.71
CA ALA A 293 -29.23 19.30 16.15
C ALA A 293 -29.58 20.35 17.24
N PRO A 294 -30.87 20.68 17.44
CA PRO A 294 -31.30 21.67 18.43
C PRO A 294 -30.91 21.37 19.89
N ASP A 295 -30.58 20.13 20.20
CA ASP A 295 -30.07 19.67 21.50
C ASP A 295 -28.55 19.82 21.69
N GLY A 296 -27.85 20.37 20.68
CA GLY A 296 -26.38 20.50 20.64
C GLY A 296 -25.65 19.25 20.19
N THR A 297 -26.37 18.20 19.77
CA THR A 297 -25.74 17.00 19.23
C THR A 297 -25.22 17.25 17.81
N ILE A 298 -23.97 16.92 17.55
CA ILE A 298 -23.35 17.05 16.23
C ILE A 298 -23.54 15.72 15.48
N HIS A 299 -24.26 15.77 14.37
CA HIS A 299 -24.39 14.66 13.44
C HIS A 299 -23.36 14.78 12.33
N VAL A 300 -22.66 13.68 12.02
CA VAL A 300 -21.66 13.61 10.94
C VAL A 300 -22.17 12.69 9.86
N ASP A 301 -22.53 13.25 8.71
CA ASP A 301 -23.01 12.48 7.55
C ASP A 301 -21.87 12.16 6.58
N TYR A 302 -21.24 10.99 6.75
CA TYR A 302 -20.19 10.52 5.86
C TYR A 302 -20.69 10.10 4.46
N SER A 303 -22.00 10.00 4.22
CA SER A 303 -22.53 9.68 2.88
C SER A 303 -22.18 10.78 1.87
N ARG A 304 -22.08 12.03 2.33
CA ARG A 304 -21.73 13.22 1.54
C ARG A 304 -20.24 13.60 1.62
N PHE A 305 -19.40 12.77 2.25
CA PHE A 305 -17.99 13.08 2.48
C PHE A 305 -17.20 13.40 1.20
N HIS A 306 -17.58 12.80 0.09
CA HIS A 306 -16.91 12.96 -1.20
C HIS A 306 -17.50 14.08 -2.07
N ASP A 307 -18.63 14.64 -1.67
CA ASP A 307 -19.39 15.58 -2.49
C ASP A 307 -18.75 16.96 -2.49
N THR A 308 -18.81 17.61 -3.64
CA THR A 308 -18.27 18.94 -3.85
C THR A 308 -19.30 19.78 -4.58
N GLU A 309 -19.40 21.05 -4.22
CA GLU A 309 -20.33 22.02 -4.78
C GLU A 309 -19.58 23.17 -5.43
N PRO A 310 -20.06 23.71 -6.56
CA PRO A 310 -19.55 24.97 -7.09
C PRO A 310 -19.80 26.09 -6.08
N LEU A 311 -18.87 27.02 -5.94
CA LEU A 311 -19.09 28.22 -5.15
C LEU A 311 -20.22 29.03 -5.78
N GLN A 312 -21.23 29.38 -4.99
CA GLN A 312 -22.25 30.31 -5.40
C GLN A 312 -21.68 31.75 -5.25
N ASP A 313 -22.08 32.66 -6.13
CA ASP A 313 -21.58 34.05 -6.15
C ASP A 313 -21.85 34.82 -4.82
N LEU A 314 -22.68 34.27 -3.93
CA LEU A 314 -22.98 34.82 -2.60
C LEU A 314 -21.86 34.66 -1.56
N ASP A 315 -20.95 33.68 -1.76
CA ASP A 315 -19.82 33.45 -0.83
C ASP A 315 -18.68 34.48 -1.01
N THR A 316 -18.78 35.38 -1.97
CA THR A 316 -17.83 36.48 -2.19
C THR A 316 -18.20 37.78 -1.47
N ALA A 317 -19.36 37.85 -0.82
CA ALA A 317 -19.74 39.00 -0.02
C ALA A 317 -18.89 39.05 1.28
N PRO A 318 -18.30 40.22 1.62
CA PRO A 318 -17.61 40.36 2.91
C PRO A 318 -18.63 40.14 4.05
N PRO A 319 -18.24 39.54 5.18
CA PRO A 319 -19.12 39.41 6.32
C PRO A 319 -19.63 40.81 6.70
N GLY A 320 -20.95 40.94 6.68
CA GLY A 320 -21.64 42.19 6.95
C GLY A 320 -21.14 42.82 8.24
N VAL A 321 -20.99 44.15 8.21
CA VAL A 321 -20.64 45.09 9.25
C VAL A 321 -21.51 44.89 10.49
#